data_ec977bf4a643ec38dbeab98189d9f855
#
_entry.id   ec977bf4a643ec38dbeab98189d9f855
#
_cell.length_a   1.000
_cell.length_b   1.000
_cell.length_c   1.000
_cell.angle_alpha   90.00
_cell.angle_beta   90.00
_cell.angle_gamma   90.00
#
_symmetry.space_group_name_H-M   'P 1'
#
loop_
_entity.id
_entity.type
_entity.pdbx_description
1 polymer ?
#
loop_
_entity_poly.entity_id
_entity_poly.type
_entity_poly.pdbx_seq_one_letter_code
_entity_poly.pdbx_strand_id
1 'polypeptide(L)'
;MSTFNLFKIMKRNIGMLALIMAFWFTISFITNILGPLIPDIIHNFNLSDLAMAGFIPTSFFLAYAIMSIPAGILIDKYGEKPVLFTGFLMPFIGTTLFACFPFYLILLLSSFIIGLGMAMLQTVINPLQRVVGGEENYAFIAELAQFVFGVASFISPLVYTWLIHALEPEVYQQGQNFLLDILAKATPVTLPWVSLYWVFTALLLAMLLVVSFVHFPRIELKDDERSGSSSSYKKLFRQKYVWLFFLGIFCYVSTEQGVSIFMSTFLEQYHGIDPKTVGAQSISYFWGSMTVGCLFGMFLLKLIDSKRLLQISGLLSMSLLLIALFGSAK
;
A
#
# COMPACT_ATOMS: atom_id res chain seq x y z
N MET A 1 34.38 13.43 1.90
CA MET A 1 33.81 12.06 1.79
C MET A 1 33.42 11.62 3.18
N SER A 2 32.20 11.88 3.60
CA SER A 2 31.78 11.52 4.96
C SER A 2 31.33 10.08 4.93
N THR A 3 32.05 9.22 5.62
CA THR A 3 31.60 7.91 6.06
C THR A 3 30.20 8.07 6.63
N PHE A 4 29.25 7.45 5.95
CA PHE A 4 27.83 7.43 6.31
C PHE A 4 27.73 7.00 7.79
N ASN A 5 27.44 7.94 8.66
CA ASN A 5 27.46 7.73 10.09
C ASN A 5 26.19 6.96 10.50
N LEU A 6 26.09 5.67 10.12
CA LEU A 6 25.09 4.75 10.68
C LEU A 6 25.06 4.83 12.23
N PHE A 7 26.21 5.10 12.86
CA PHE A 7 26.31 5.32 14.31
C PHE A 7 25.60 6.58 14.80
N LYS A 8 25.40 7.59 13.95
CA LYS A 8 24.68 8.83 14.32
C LYS A 8 23.15 8.61 14.28
N ILE A 9 22.69 7.69 13.42
CA ILE A 9 21.30 7.18 13.42
C ILE A 9 21.03 6.37 14.70
N MET A 10 22.02 5.63 15.19
CA MET A 10 21.92 4.82 16.41
C MET A 10 21.69 5.63 17.70
N LYS A 11 21.98 6.93 17.73
CA LYS A 11 21.63 7.82 18.87
C LYS A 11 20.19 8.35 18.79
N ARG A 12 19.50 8.21 17.67
CA ARG A 12 18.09 8.56 17.48
C ARG A 12 17.22 7.31 17.60
N ASN A 13 16.02 7.50 18.04
CA ASN A 13 15.06 6.49 18.49
C ASN A 13 14.80 5.37 17.46
N ILE A 14 15.70 4.36 17.40
CA ILE A 14 15.60 3.21 16.48
C ILE A 14 14.25 2.51 16.63
N GLY A 15 13.71 2.45 17.86
CA GLY A 15 12.39 1.85 18.09
C GLY A 15 11.29 2.58 17.35
N MET A 16 11.34 3.93 17.33
CA MET A 16 10.36 4.72 16.58
C MET A 16 10.53 4.55 15.07
N LEU A 17 11.76 4.45 14.57
CA LEU A 17 12.00 4.19 13.15
C LEU A 17 11.50 2.80 12.73
N ALA A 18 11.76 1.78 13.53
CA ALA A 18 11.24 0.43 13.30
C ALA A 18 9.70 0.40 13.31
N LEU A 19 9.07 1.17 14.19
CA LEU A 19 7.62 1.30 14.24
C LEU A 19 7.07 1.97 12.96
N ILE A 20 7.72 3.04 12.48
CA ILE A 20 7.36 3.68 11.22
C ILE A 20 7.48 2.69 10.04
N MET A 21 8.53 1.86 10.02
CA MET A 21 8.67 0.81 9.02
C MET A 21 7.54 -0.24 9.14
N ALA A 22 7.14 -0.61 10.35
CA ALA A 22 6.00 -1.50 10.56
C ALA A 22 4.67 -0.88 10.07
N PHE A 23 4.49 0.44 10.19
CA PHE A 23 3.34 1.14 9.61
C PHE A 23 3.37 1.06 8.09
N TRP A 24 4.51 1.31 7.44
CA TRP A 24 4.66 1.17 5.99
C TRP A 24 4.39 -0.26 5.52
N PHE A 25 4.89 -1.25 6.26
CA PHE A 25 4.60 -2.66 5.99
C PHE A 25 3.09 -2.92 6.05
N THR A 26 2.41 -2.47 7.11
CA THR A 26 0.97 -2.69 7.30
C THR A 26 0.14 -2.04 6.19
N ILE A 27 0.46 -0.80 5.84
CA ILE A 27 -0.21 -0.07 4.75
C ILE A 27 -0.09 -0.85 3.45
N SER A 28 1.13 -1.22 3.08
CA SER A 28 1.41 -1.92 1.83
C SER A 28 0.76 -3.30 1.77
N PHE A 29 0.86 -4.06 2.86
CA PHE A 29 0.31 -5.41 2.96
C PHE A 29 -1.20 -5.44 2.71
N ILE A 30 -1.93 -4.42 3.18
CA ILE A 30 -3.38 -4.31 3.02
C ILE A 30 -3.75 -3.69 1.66
N THR A 31 -3.00 -2.71 1.18
CA THR A 31 -3.35 -1.96 -0.04
C THR A 31 -3.14 -2.79 -1.30
N ASN A 32 -2.02 -3.54 -1.37
CA ASN A 32 -1.58 -4.20 -2.61
C ASN A 32 -2.13 -5.63 -2.79
N ILE A 33 -3.06 -6.06 -1.94
CA ILE A 33 -3.71 -7.37 -2.07
C ILE A 33 -4.86 -7.37 -3.09
N LEU A 34 -5.35 -6.21 -3.52
CA LEU A 34 -6.51 -6.14 -4.42
C LEU A 34 -6.30 -6.91 -5.72
N GLY A 35 -5.09 -6.88 -6.28
CA GLY A 35 -4.79 -7.58 -7.54
C GLY A 35 -5.11 -9.08 -7.50
N PRO A 36 -4.57 -9.85 -6.54
CA PRO A 36 -4.91 -11.26 -6.39
C PRO A 36 -6.39 -11.52 -6.08
N LEU A 37 -7.07 -10.60 -5.39
CA LEU A 37 -8.48 -10.76 -4.99
C LEU A 37 -9.49 -10.51 -6.12
N ILE A 38 -9.17 -9.70 -7.13
CA ILE A 38 -10.09 -9.32 -8.19
C ILE A 38 -10.73 -10.53 -8.89
N PRO A 39 -10.00 -11.57 -9.31
CA PRO A 39 -10.61 -12.75 -9.93
C PRO A 39 -11.62 -13.45 -9.01
N ASP A 40 -11.26 -13.68 -7.74
CA ASP A 40 -12.18 -14.29 -6.78
C ASP A 40 -13.44 -13.45 -6.56
N ILE A 41 -13.29 -12.13 -6.49
CA ILE A 41 -14.42 -11.20 -6.35
C ILE A 41 -15.35 -11.30 -7.58
N ILE A 42 -14.81 -11.32 -8.79
CA ILE A 42 -15.58 -11.45 -10.03
C ILE A 42 -16.37 -12.77 -9.99
N HIS A 43 -15.70 -13.88 -9.70
CA HIS A 43 -16.31 -15.21 -9.70
C HIS A 43 -17.35 -15.37 -8.59
N ASN A 44 -17.05 -15.00 -7.37
CA ASN A 44 -17.92 -15.26 -6.22
C ASN A 44 -19.14 -14.32 -6.16
N PHE A 45 -19.00 -13.08 -6.64
CA PHE A 45 -20.12 -12.14 -6.71
C PHE A 45 -20.84 -12.15 -8.08
N ASN A 46 -20.46 -13.05 -9.01
CA ASN A 46 -21.03 -13.18 -10.36
C ASN A 46 -21.08 -11.83 -11.09
N LEU A 47 -19.97 -11.07 -11.05
CA LEU A 47 -19.92 -9.77 -11.68
C LEU A 47 -19.92 -9.94 -13.20
N SER A 48 -20.97 -9.44 -13.85
CA SER A 48 -21.18 -9.60 -15.31
C SER A 48 -20.24 -8.73 -16.14
N ASP A 49 -19.66 -7.70 -15.53
CA ASP A 49 -18.78 -6.73 -16.20
C ASP A 49 -17.53 -6.48 -15.37
N LEU A 50 -16.36 -6.49 -16.01
CA LEU A 50 -15.08 -6.14 -15.42
C LEU A 50 -15.10 -4.71 -14.82
N ALA A 51 -15.91 -3.82 -15.38
CA ALA A 51 -16.12 -2.48 -14.82
C ALA A 51 -16.63 -2.51 -13.38
N MET A 52 -17.48 -3.47 -13.02
CA MET A 52 -17.94 -3.63 -11.64
C MET A 52 -16.78 -3.96 -10.69
N ALA A 53 -15.86 -4.82 -11.09
CA ALA A 53 -14.66 -5.09 -10.31
C ALA A 53 -13.78 -3.83 -10.19
N GLY A 54 -13.74 -2.98 -11.21
CA GLY A 54 -13.03 -1.71 -11.22
C GLY A 54 -13.57 -0.67 -10.21
N PHE A 55 -14.84 -0.78 -9.78
CA PHE A 55 -15.36 0.11 -8.73
C PHE A 55 -14.70 -0.09 -7.37
N ILE A 56 -14.12 -1.25 -7.10
CA ILE A 56 -13.45 -1.53 -5.81
C ILE A 56 -12.19 -0.67 -5.65
N PRO A 57 -11.18 -0.74 -6.55
CA PRO A 57 -10.04 0.16 -6.47
C PRO A 57 -10.45 1.62 -6.66
N THR A 58 -11.46 1.92 -7.48
CA THR A 58 -11.97 3.29 -7.63
C THR A 58 -12.51 3.82 -6.31
N SER A 59 -13.28 3.05 -5.56
CA SER A 59 -13.80 3.42 -4.23
C SER A 59 -12.67 3.72 -3.25
N PHE A 60 -11.65 2.87 -3.23
CA PHE A 60 -10.45 3.04 -2.40
C PHE A 60 -9.68 4.33 -2.75
N PHE A 61 -9.33 4.53 -4.03
CA PHE A 61 -8.56 5.71 -4.45
C PHE A 61 -9.36 7.01 -4.42
N LEU A 62 -10.68 6.96 -4.59
CA LEU A 62 -11.56 8.12 -4.40
C LEU A 62 -11.51 8.59 -2.94
N ALA A 63 -11.54 7.65 -2.00
CA ALA A 63 -11.39 7.96 -0.57
C ALA A 63 -10.02 8.62 -0.27
N TYR A 64 -8.95 8.13 -0.90
CA TYR A 64 -7.62 8.75 -0.84
C TYR A 64 -7.65 10.21 -1.31
N ALA A 65 -8.24 10.47 -2.47
CA ALA A 65 -8.33 11.80 -3.04
C ALA A 65 -9.09 12.76 -2.12
N ILE A 66 -10.22 12.30 -1.54
CA ILE A 66 -11.05 13.09 -0.63
C ILE A 66 -10.33 13.40 0.67
N MET A 67 -9.63 12.39 1.26
CA MET A 67 -9.06 12.51 2.60
C MET A 67 -7.67 13.15 2.64
N SER A 68 -6.92 13.18 1.54
CA SER A 68 -5.53 13.65 1.51
C SER A 68 -5.36 15.08 2.03
N ILE A 69 -6.23 16.01 1.63
CA ILE A 69 -6.19 17.40 2.11
C ILE A 69 -6.76 17.52 3.54
N PRO A 70 -7.94 16.98 3.87
CA PRO A 70 -8.46 16.99 5.24
C PRO A 70 -7.50 16.38 6.26
N ALA A 71 -6.78 15.31 5.92
CA ALA A 71 -5.82 14.67 6.81
C ALA A 71 -4.73 15.64 7.27
N GLY A 72 -4.18 16.47 6.37
CA GLY A 72 -3.21 17.51 6.72
C GLY A 72 -3.79 18.53 7.73
N ILE A 73 -5.02 18.99 7.48
CA ILE A 73 -5.72 19.92 8.40
C ILE A 73 -5.96 19.28 9.77
N LEU A 74 -6.30 17.99 9.80
CA LEU A 74 -6.51 17.26 11.05
C LEU A 74 -5.21 17.12 11.85
N ILE A 75 -4.06 16.91 11.18
CA ILE A 75 -2.75 16.87 11.83
C ILE A 75 -2.43 18.20 12.49
N ASP A 76 -2.59 19.31 11.77
CA ASP A 76 -2.35 20.65 12.30
C ASP A 76 -3.22 20.97 13.51
N LYS A 77 -4.47 20.50 13.50
CA LYS A 77 -5.44 20.82 14.55
C LYS A 77 -5.34 19.92 15.77
N TYR A 78 -5.15 18.61 15.57
CA TYR A 78 -5.22 17.61 16.64
C TYR A 78 -3.87 16.95 16.95
N GLY A 79 -2.87 17.15 16.12
CA GLY A 79 -1.55 16.51 16.19
C GLY A 79 -1.54 15.10 15.58
N GLU A 80 -0.37 14.50 15.59
CA GLU A 80 -0.06 13.27 14.86
C GLU A 80 -0.76 12.03 15.45
N LYS A 81 -0.71 11.87 16.78
CA LYS A 81 -1.19 10.66 17.45
C LYS A 81 -2.69 10.40 17.23
N PRO A 82 -3.61 11.38 17.39
CA PRO A 82 -5.04 11.18 17.11
C PRO A 82 -5.30 10.84 15.64
N VAL A 83 -4.54 11.45 14.72
CA VAL A 83 -4.71 11.17 13.28
C VAL A 83 -4.16 9.79 12.91
N LEU A 84 -3.02 9.36 13.47
CA LEU A 84 -2.52 7.99 13.34
C LEU A 84 -3.53 6.97 13.90
N PHE A 85 -4.06 7.23 15.10
CA PHE A 85 -5.04 6.33 15.71
C PHE A 85 -6.30 6.21 14.83
N THR A 86 -6.87 7.32 14.37
CA THR A 86 -8.03 7.32 13.49
C THR A 86 -7.68 6.69 12.13
N GLY A 87 -6.47 6.92 11.63
CA GLY A 87 -5.95 6.34 10.40
C GLY A 87 -5.87 4.81 10.43
N PHE A 88 -5.58 4.20 11.60
CA PHE A 88 -5.65 2.75 11.79
C PHE A 88 -7.06 2.27 12.15
N LEU A 89 -7.86 3.08 12.85
CA LEU A 89 -9.22 2.71 13.24
C LEU A 89 -10.14 2.58 12.03
N MET A 90 -10.05 3.47 11.05
CA MET A 90 -10.87 3.40 9.85
C MET A 90 -10.68 2.10 9.07
N PRO A 91 -9.45 1.70 8.69
CA PRO A 91 -9.26 0.41 8.02
C PRO A 91 -9.66 -0.78 8.89
N PHE A 92 -9.45 -0.72 10.22
CA PHE A 92 -9.92 -1.75 11.14
C PHE A 92 -11.44 -1.93 11.05
N ILE A 93 -12.19 -0.83 11.08
CA ILE A 93 -13.66 -0.87 10.90
C ILE A 93 -14.01 -1.43 9.52
N GLY A 94 -13.35 -0.95 8.45
CA GLY A 94 -13.61 -1.38 7.08
C GLY A 94 -13.35 -2.88 6.89
N THR A 95 -12.20 -3.38 7.33
CA THR A 95 -11.86 -4.80 7.20
C THR A 95 -12.78 -5.70 8.02
N THR A 96 -13.10 -5.30 9.26
CA THR A 96 -14.04 -6.03 10.13
C THR A 96 -15.45 -6.05 9.53
N LEU A 97 -15.90 -4.91 9.01
CA LEU A 97 -17.23 -4.81 8.40
C LEU A 97 -17.39 -5.79 7.23
N PHE A 98 -16.40 -5.83 6.34
CA PHE A 98 -16.45 -6.78 5.22
C PHE A 98 -16.26 -8.24 5.65
N ALA A 99 -15.38 -8.50 6.61
CA ALA A 99 -15.19 -9.85 7.14
C ALA A 99 -16.48 -10.42 7.77
N CYS A 100 -17.28 -9.58 8.43
CA CYS A 100 -18.56 -9.97 9.02
C CYS A 100 -19.70 -10.08 7.99
N PHE A 101 -19.69 -9.22 6.98
CA PHE A 101 -20.76 -9.09 5.99
C PHE A 101 -20.17 -9.09 4.56
N PRO A 102 -19.80 -10.26 4.01
CA PRO A 102 -19.11 -10.37 2.72
C PRO A 102 -20.09 -10.24 1.55
N PHE A 103 -20.60 -9.02 1.32
CA PHE A 103 -21.43 -8.64 0.17
C PHE A 103 -20.72 -7.59 -0.67
N TYR A 104 -20.97 -7.58 -1.96
CA TYR A 104 -20.31 -6.65 -2.89
C TYR A 104 -20.44 -5.17 -2.50
N LEU A 105 -21.63 -4.71 -2.10
CA LEU A 105 -21.83 -3.32 -1.67
C LEU A 105 -21.05 -2.99 -0.39
N ILE A 106 -20.98 -3.95 0.52
CA ILE A 106 -20.17 -3.81 1.75
C ILE A 106 -18.68 -3.78 1.40
N LEU A 107 -18.23 -4.54 0.40
CA LEU A 107 -16.86 -4.47 -0.09
C LEU A 107 -16.49 -3.09 -0.63
N LEU A 108 -17.38 -2.46 -1.40
CA LEU A 108 -17.18 -1.09 -1.89
C LEU A 108 -17.09 -0.08 -0.72
N LEU A 109 -18.03 -0.17 0.24
CA LEU A 109 -18.03 0.68 1.42
C LEU A 109 -16.78 0.46 2.27
N SER A 110 -16.41 -0.80 2.50
CA SER A 110 -15.20 -1.20 3.22
C SER A 110 -13.95 -0.64 2.54
N SER A 111 -13.82 -0.80 1.23
CA SER A 111 -12.71 -0.27 0.45
C SER A 111 -12.59 1.26 0.57
N PHE A 112 -13.74 1.95 0.56
CA PHE A 112 -13.78 3.39 0.78
C PHE A 112 -13.28 3.77 2.19
N ILE A 113 -13.80 3.10 3.23
CA ILE A 113 -13.37 3.35 4.62
C ILE A 113 -11.89 3.05 4.82
N ILE A 114 -11.39 1.95 4.25
CA ILE A 114 -9.97 1.59 4.27
C ILE A 114 -9.14 2.69 3.59
N GLY A 115 -9.57 3.17 2.42
CA GLY A 115 -8.90 4.23 1.68
C GLY A 115 -8.80 5.54 2.47
N LEU A 116 -9.86 5.95 3.19
CA LEU A 116 -9.83 7.11 4.08
C LEU A 116 -8.72 7.00 5.13
N GLY A 117 -8.65 5.86 5.81
CA GLY A 117 -7.65 5.63 6.84
C GLY A 117 -6.23 5.57 6.28
N MET A 118 -6.04 4.89 5.15
CA MET A 118 -4.72 4.79 4.51
C MET A 118 -4.19 6.16 4.06
N ALA A 119 -5.04 7.04 3.54
CA ALA A 119 -4.68 8.42 3.22
C ALA A 119 -4.24 9.20 4.47
N MET A 120 -4.96 9.06 5.59
CA MET A 120 -4.58 9.68 6.86
C MET A 120 -3.21 9.17 7.34
N LEU A 121 -2.98 7.85 7.30
CA LEU A 121 -1.72 7.25 7.71
C LEU A 121 -0.54 7.79 6.90
N GLN A 122 -0.64 7.77 5.57
CA GLN A 122 0.45 8.25 4.72
C GLN A 122 0.75 9.74 4.91
N THR A 123 -0.29 10.55 5.14
CA THR A 123 -0.12 11.99 5.40
C THR A 123 0.64 12.27 6.71
N VAL A 124 0.44 11.44 7.75
CA VAL A 124 1.18 11.57 9.02
C VAL A 124 2.56 10.95 8.97
N ILE A 125 2.68 9.76 8.39
CA ILE A 125 3.91 8.97 8.46
C ILE A 125 5.06 9.64 7.69
N ASN A 126 4.79 10.28 6.55
CA ASN A 126 5.81 10.95 5.74
C ASN A 126 6.59 12.05 6.52
N PRO A 127 5.94 13.06 7.13
CA PRO A 127 6.65 14.03 7.93
C PRO A 127 7.23 13.44 9.23
N LEU A 128 6.55 12.47 9.86
CA LEU A 128 7.05 11.78 11.05
C LEU A 128 8.37 11.03 10.76
N GLN A 129 8.45 10.37 9.63
CA GLN A 129 9.65 9.71 9.13
C GLN A 129 10.83 10.68 8.98
N ARG A 130 10.57 11.90 8.48
CA ARG A 130 11.59 12.95 8.35
C ARG A 130 12.08 13.43 9.72
N VAL A 131 11.19 13.67 10.66
CA VAL A 131 11.54 14.13 12.02
C VAL A 131 12.33 13.05 12.78
N VAL A 132 11.88 11.81 12.75
CA VAL A 132 12.54 10.69 13.45
C VAL A 132 13.87 10.32 12.81
N GLY A 133 13.94 10.29 11.49
CA GLY A 133 15.14 9.95 10.74
C GLY A 133 16.16 11.07 10.61
N GLY A 134 15.72 12.32 10.74
CA GLY A 134 16.51 13.53 10.53
C GLY A 134 16.60 13.93 9.07
N GLU A 135 16.59 15.24 8.82
CA GLU A 135 16.61 15.82 7.46
C GLU A 135 17.80 15.33 6.63
N GLU A 136 18.97 15.15 7.27
CA GLU A 136 20.20 14.70 6.59
C GLU A 136 20.08 13.29 6.00
N ASN A 137 19.24 12.43 6.59
CA ASN A 137 19.08 11.04 6.20
C ASN A 137 17.72 10.75 5.56
N TYR A 138 16.92 11.79 5.34
CA TYR A 138 15.53 11.62 4.88
C TYR A 138 15.43 10.80 3.59
N ALA A 139 16.26 11.07 2.59
CA ALA A 139 16.25 10.34 1.33
C ALA A 139 16.52 8.82 1.53
N PHE A 140 17.50 8.48 2.36
CA PHE A 140 17.80 7.07 2.67
C PHE A 140 16.66 6.40 3.41
N ILE A 141 16.04 7.09 4.38
CA ILE A 141 14.94 6.52 5.17
C ILE A 141 13.67 6.42 4.32
N ALA A 142 13.44 7.35 3.40
CA ALA A 142 12.36 7.27 2.43
C ALA A 142 12.51 6.04 1.52
N GLU A 143 13.71 5.79 1.00
CA GLU A 143 14.00 4.59 0.20
C GLU A 143 13.90 3.29 1.03
N LEU A 144 14.32 3.32 2.30
CA LEU A 144 14.13 2.19 3.21
C LEU A 144 12.65 1.90 3.45
N ALA A 145 11.81 2.94 3.59
CA ALA A 145 10.36 2.79 3.70
C ALA A 145 9.76 2.20 2.43
N GLN A 146 10.20 2.63 1.24
CA GLN A 146 9.78 2.05 -0.04
C GLN A 146 10.24 0.60 -0.19
N PHE A 147 11.42 0.26 0.27
CA PHE A 147 11.90 -1.12 0.32
C PHE A 147 10.99 -1.99 1.21
N VAL A 148 10.66 -1.54 2.42
CA VAL A 148 9.75 -2.25 3.33
C VAL A 148 8.34 -2.36 2.73
N PHE A 149 7.86 -1.30 2.08
CA PHE A 149 6.60 -1.29 1.34
C PHE A 149 6.60 -2.36 0.24
N GLY A 150 7.65 -2.42 -0.57
CA GLY A 150 7.80 -3.41 -1.63
C GLY A 150 7.87 -4.85 -1.09
N VAL A 151 8.59 -5.08 0.02
CA VAL A 151 8.64 -6.40 0.69
C VAL A 151 7.25 -6.83 1.13
N ALA A 152 6.46 -5.94 1.73
CA ALA A 152 5.10 -6.24 2.15
C ALA A 152 4.18 -6.55 0.95
N SER A 153 4.31 -5.79 -0.14
CA SER A 153 3.58 -6.03 -1.40
C SER A 153 3.95 -7.37 -2.03
N PHE A 154 5.22 -7.79 -1.93
CA PHE A 154 5.68 -9.10 -2.39
C PHE A 154 5.09 -10.23 -1.55
N ILE A 155 5.05 -10.08 -0.23
CA ILE A 155 4.58 -11.10 0.70
C ILE A 155 3.06 -11.26 0.64
N SER A 156 2.32 -10.17 0.42
CA SER A 156 0.85 -10.15 0.51
C SER A 156 0.16 -11.16 -0.41
N PRO A 157 0.49 -11.27 -1.71
CA PRO A 157 -0.07 -12.30 -2.59
C PRO A 157 0.34 -13.73 -2.21
N LEU A 158 1.55 -13.92 -1.65
CA LEU A 158 2.00 -15.24 -1.19
C LEU A 158 1.17 -15.71 0.03
N VAL A 159 0.87 -14.79 0.96
CA VAL A 159 0.00 -15.08 2.11
C VAL A 159 -1.41 -15.41 1.61
N TYR A 160 -1.91 -14.69 0.61
CA TYR A 160 -3.21 -15.01 -0.01
C TYR A 160 -3.23 -16.44 -0.58
N THR A 161 -2.28 -16.77 -1.44
CA THR A 161 -2.21 -18.12 -2.07
C THR A 161 -2.10 -19.20 -1.00
N TRP A 162 -1.23 -19.02 -0.01
CA TRP A 162 -1.07 -19.97 1.08
C TRP A 162 -2.35 -20.13 1.90
N LEU A 163 -3.03 -19.04 2.22
CA LEU A 163 -4.22 -19.07 3.08
C LEU A 163 -5.42 -19.71 2.38
N ILE A 164 -5.63 -19.42 1.09
CA ILE A 164 -6.68 -20.08 0.31
C ILE A 164 -6.44 -21.58 0.26
N HIS A 165 -5.22 -22.00 -0.11
CA HIS A 165 -4.89 -23.42 -0.18
C HIS A 165 -5.02 -24.12 1.17
N ALA A 166 -4.57 -23.50 2.27
CA ALA A 166 -4.66 -24.06 3.60
C ALA A 166 -6.11 -24.20 4.12
N LEU A 167 -7.05 -23.42 3.57
CA LEU A 167 -8.48 -23.46 3.93
C LEU A 167 -9.34 -24.26 2.93
N GLU A 168 -8.75 -24.84 1.89
CA GLU A 168 -9.46 -25.75 0.99
C GLU A 168 -9.99 -26.97 1.77
N PRO A 169 -11.26 -27.38 1.54
CA PRO A 169 -11.87 -28.49 2.27
C PRO A 169 -11.09 -29.80 2.20
N GLU A 170 -10.33 -30.00 1.12
CA GLU A 170 -9.52 -31.22 0.91
C GLU A 170 -8.20 -31.19 1.69
N VAL A 171 -7.70 -30.01 2.04
CA VAL A 171 -6.40 -29.80 2.70
C VAL A 171 -6.58 -29.48 4.18
N TYR A 172 -7.63 -28.72 4.53
CA TYR A 172 -7.88 -28.27 5.89
C TYR A 172 -8.25 -29.46 6.81
N GLN A 173 -7.49 -29.60 7.88
CA GLN A 173 -7.78 -30.57 8.95
C GLN A 173 -7.91 -29.84 10.28
N GLN A 174 -9.09 -29.95 10.90
CA GLN A 174 -9.37 -29.32 12.18
C GLN A 174 -8.43 -29.84 13.27
N GLY A 175 -7.89 -28.92 14.08
CA GLY A 175 -7.02 -29.21 15.21
C GLY A 175 -5.52 -29.28 14.90
N GLN A 176 -5.10 -29.13 13.65
CA GLN A 176 -3.68 -29.08 13.30
C GLN A 176 -3.05 -27.70 13.51
N ASN A 177 -3.83 -26.64 13.30
CA ASN A 177 -3.34 -25.26 13.43
C ASN A 177 -4.41 -24.36 14.04
N PHE A 178 -4.16 -23.89 15.26
CA PHE A 178 -5.08 -23.03 16.02
C PHE A 178 -5.52 -21.77 15.23
N LEU A 179 -4.59 -21.12 14.50
CA LEU A 179 -4.93 -19.93 13.70
C LEU A 179 -5.86 -20.28 12.53
N LEU A 180 -5.57 -21.36 11.82
CA LEU A 180 -6.42 -21.84 10.72
C LEU A 180 -7.80 -22.26 11.24
N ASP A 181 -7.89 -22.89 12.41
CA ASP A 181 -9.16 -23.28 13.03
C ASP A 181 -10.05 -22.07 13.37
N ILE A 182 -9.44 -20.97 13.85
CA ILE A 182 -10.16 -19.71 14.08
C ILE A 182 -10.64 -19.12 12.76
N LEU A 183 -9.76 -19.04 11.76
CA LEU A 183 -10.08 -18.46 10.45
C LEU A 183 -11.15 -19.29 9.73
N ALA A 184 -11.05 -20.61 9.76
CA ALA A 184 -12.05 -21.50 9.16
C ALA A 184 -13.45 -21.35 9.80
N LYS A 185 -13.51 -21.13 11.12
CA LYS A 185 -14.79 -20.88 11.81
C LYS A 185 -15.38 -19.50 11.51
N ALA A 186 -14.52 -18.49 11.33
CA ALA A 186 -14.93 -17.12 11.12
C ALA A 186 -15.23 -16.79 9.65
N THR A 187 -14.84 -17.66 8.71
CA THR A 187 -14.91 -17.40 7.26
C THR A 187 -15.95 -18.34 6.62
N PRO A 188 -16.83 -17.82 5.73
CA PRO A 188 -17.71 -18.69 4.95
C PRO A 188 -16.90 -19.67 4.09
N VAL A 189 -17.28 -20.94 4.08
CA VAL A 189 -16.59 -22.01 3.32
C VAL A 189 -16.56 -21.70 1.81
N THR A 190 -17.57 -20.99 1.31
CA THR A 190 -17.67 -20.58 -0.09
C THR A 190 -16.77 -19.39 -0.45
N LEU A 191 -16.22 -18.68 0.53
CA LEU A 191 -15.45 -17.46 0.36
C LEU A 191 -14.14 -17.51 1.16
N PRO A 192 -13.23 -18.48 0.91
CA PRO A 192 -12.02 -18.67 1.72
C PRO A 192 -11.11 -17.43 1.74
N TRP A 193 -11.10 -16.62 0.68
CA TRP A 193 -10.33 -15.40 0.58
C TRP A 193 -10.76 -14.29 1.56
N VAL A 194 -12.00 -14.35 2.10
CA VAL A 194 -12.46 -13.42 3.15
C VAL A 194 -11.65 -13.60 4.44
N SER A 195 -11.02 -14.75 4.65
CA SER A 195 -10.10 -14.98 5.78
C SER A 195 -8.97 -13.95 5.87
N LEU A 196 -8.50 -13.43 4.73
CA LEU A 196 -7.53 -12.34 4.68
C LEU A 196 -8.01 -11.07 5.39
N TYR A 197 -9.28 -10.75 5.30
CA TYR A 197 -9.82 -9.57 6.00
C TYR A 197 -9.79 -9.74 7.50
N TRP A 198 -9.92 -10.98 8.02
CA TRP A 198 -9.68 -11.27 9.44
C TRP A 198 -8.20 -11.11 9.82
N VAL A 199 -7.27 -11.52 8.97
CA VAL A 199 -5.83 -11.26 9.16
C VAL A 199 -5.54 -9.76 9.18
N PHE A 200 -6.11 -8.98 8.26
CA PHE A 200 -5.98 -7.53 8.25
C PHE A 200 -6.57 -6.89 9.51
N THR A 201 -7.75 -7.34 9.94
CA THR A 201 -8.40 -6.88 11.18
C THR A 201 -7.48 -7.12 12.39
N ALA A 202 -6.89 -8.31 12.51
CA ALA A 202 -5.97 -8.64 13.60
C ALA A 202 -4.69 -7.77 13.56
N LEU A 203 -4.11 -7.59 12.38
CA LEU A 203 -2.93 -6.73 12.19
C LEU A 203 -3.23 -5.26 12.54
N LEU A 204 -4.37 -4.74 12.09
CA LEU A 204 -4.80 -3.36 12.37
C LEU A 204 -5.13 -3.16 13.84
N LEU A 205 -5.72 -4.15 14.50
CA LEU A 205 -5.94 -4.12 15.95
C LEU A 205 -4.62 -4.06 16.70
N ALA A 206 -3.63 -4.85 16.30
CA ALA A 206 -2.29 -4.81 16.89
C ALA A 206 -1.66 -3.42 16.71
N MET A 207 -1.77 -2.81 15.52
CA MET A 207 -1.28 -1.45 15.28
C MET A 207 -2.02 -0.40 16.11
N LEU A 208 -3.34 -0.50 16.26
CA LEU A 208 -4.13 0.37 17.13
C LEU A 208 -3.66 0.31 18.58
N LEU A 209 -3.42 -0.91 19.10
CA LEU A 209 -2.88 -1.08 20.45
C LEU A 209 -1.50 -0.44 20.58
N VAL A 210 -0.60 -0.67 19.62
CA VAL A 210 0.73 -0.05 19.64
C VAL A 210 0.64 1.47 19.62
N VAL A 211 -0.16 2.06 18.72
CA VAL A 211 -0.33 3.52 18.63
C VAL A 211 -0.93 4.10 19.93
N SER A 212 -1.81 3.36 20.60
CA SER A 212 -2.43 3.82 21.86
C SER A 212 -1.39 4.02 22.96
N PHE A 213 -0.40 3.12 23.07
CA PHE A 213 0.59 3.16 24.15
C PHE A 213 1.85 3.96 23.79
N VAL A 214 2.18 4.12 22.51
CA VAL A 214 3.40 4.83 22.09
C VAL A 214 3.19 6.36 22.13
N HIS A 215 4.22 7.07 22.58
CA HIS A 215 4.28 8.53 22.52
C HIS A 215 5.04 8.94 21.25
N PHE A 216 4.38 9.72 20.39
CA PHE A 216 4.97 10.25 19.16
C PHE A 216 5.56 11.64 19.40
N PRO A 217 6.72 11.96 18.80
CA PRO A 217 7.24 13.31 18.83
C PRO A 217 6.29 14.23 18.07
N ARG A 218 6.11 15.46 18.55
CA ARG A 218 5.41 16.49 17.79
C ARG A 218 6.21 16.88 16.58
N ILE A 219 5.55 16.95 15.44
CA ILE A 219 6.12 17.45 14.20
C ILE A 219 6.01 18.97 14.22
N GLU A 220 7.13 19.66 14.42
CA GLU A 220 7.17 21.09 14.17
C GLU A 220 7.25 21.30 12.66
N LEU A 221 6.11 21.45 12.00
CA LEU A 221 6.05 21.82 10.60
C LEU A 221 6.62 23.25 10.45
N LYS A 222 7.49 23.45 9.48
CA LYS A 222 7.95 24.78 9.10
C LYS A 222 6.74 25.59 8.62
N ASP A 223 6.82 26.92 8.72
CA ASP A 223 5.69 27.80 8.38
C ASP A 223 5.22 27.66 6.92
N ASP A 224 6.09 27.21 6.03
CA ASP A 224 5.80 26.88 4.63
C ASP A 224 5.16 25.50 4.44
N GLU A 225 5.21 24.63 5.45
CA GLU A 225 4.64 23.26 5.45
C GLU A 225 3.30 23.18 6.17
N ARG A 226 2.94 24.20 6.96
CA ARG A 226 1.63 24.27 7.64
C ARG A 226 0.52 24.40 6.60
N SER A 227 -0.62 23.75 6.86
CA SER A 227 -1.79 23.90 5.99
C SER A 227 -2.13 25.39 5.86
N GLY A 228 -1.78 25.93 4.71
CA GLY A 228 -1.95 27.35 4.41
C GLY A 228 -3.44 27.76 4.40
N SER A 229 -3.69 29.05 4.47
CA SER A 229 -5.03 29.58 4.24
C SER A 229 -5.54 29.16 2.83
N SER A 230 -6.84 29.16 2.63
CA SER A 230 -7.47 28.89 1.31
C SER A 230 -6.85 29.70 0.17
N SER A 231 -6.30 30.87 0.46
CA SER A 231 -5.58 31.73 -0.50
C SER A 231 -4.24 31.11 -0.94
N SER A 232 -3.53 30.39 -0.05
CA SER A 232 -2.26 29.73 -0.36
C SER A 232 -2.47 28.57 -1.32
N TYR A 233 -3.52 27.75 -1.12
CA TYR A 233 -3.88 26.67 -2.03
C TYR A 233 -4.22 27.19 -3.43
N LYS A 234 -5.01 28.28 -3.54
CA LYS A 234 -5.32 28.92 -4.83
C LYS A 234 -4.06 29.41 -5.55
N LYS A 235 -3.06 29.90 -4.82
CA LYS A 235 -1.79 30.36 -5.39
C LYS A 235 -0.95 29.18 -5.90
N LEU A 236 -0.93 28.04 -5.17
CA LEU A 236 -0.26 26.80 -5.59
C LEU A 236 -0.88 26.23 -6.87
N PHE A 237 -2.20 26.10 -6.94
CA PHE A 237 -2.89 25.61 -8.14
C PHE A 237 -2.73 26.48 -9.39
N ARG A 238 -2.27 27.72 -9.25
CA ARG A 238 -1.93 28.60 -10.39
C ARG A 238 -0.55 28.33 -10.98
N GLN A 239 0.31 27.57 -10.31
CA GLN A 239 1.66 27.28 -10.77
C GLN A 239 1.66 26.10 -11.75
N LYS A 240 2.19 26.31 -12.97
CA LYS A 240 2.28 25.26 -13.99
C LYS A 240 3.07 24.02 -13.54
N TYR A 241 4.10 24.22 -12.71
CA TYR A 241 4.92 23.11 -12.22
C TYR A 241 4.14 22.16 -11.31
N VAL A 242 3.18 22.68 -10.51
CA VAL A 242 2.31 21.85 -9.67
C VAL A 242 1.51 20.88 -10.54
N TRP A 243 0.96 21.35 -11.66
CA TRP A 243 0.22 20.51 -12.59
C TRP A 243 1.10 19.51 -13.33
N LEU A 244 2.33 19.89 -13.70
CA LEU A 244 3.28 18.98 -14.33
C LEU A 244 3.70 17.85 -13.38
N PHE A 245 3.99 18.15 -12.12
CA PHE A 245 4.28 17.14 -11.11
C PHE A 245 3.06 16.27 -10.81
N PHE A 246 1.89 16.88 -10.69
CA PHE A 246 0.63 16.15 -10.52
C PHE A 246 0.42 15.13 -11.66
N LEU A 247 0.54 15.59 -12.91
CA LEU A 247 0.39 14.73 -14.09
C LEU A 247 1.45 13.60 -14.12
N GLY A 248 2.69 13.92 -13.79
CA GLY A 248 3.78 12.92 -13.72
C GLY A 248 3.50 11.84 -12.70
N ILE A 249 3.11 12.22 -11.47
CA ILE A 249 2.76 11.28 -10.41
C ILE A 249 1.49 10.49 -10.78
N PHE A 250 0.49 11.17 -11.34
CA PHE A 250 -0.74 10.53 -11.79
C PHE A 250 -0.47 9.43 -12.83
N CYS A 251 0.31 9.73 -13.88
CA CYS A 251 0.66 8.74 -14.90
C CYS A 251 1.46 7.58 -14.32
N TYR A 252 2.44 7.86 -13.45
CA TYR A 252 3.25 6.83 -12.80
C TYR A 252 2.39 5.89 -11.95
N VAL A 253 1.65 6.45 -10.98
CA VAL A 253 0.83 5.65 -10.05
C VAL A 253 -0.29 4.91 -10.79
N SER A 254 -0.92 5.53 -11.79
CA SER A 254 -1.96 4.87 -12.59
C SER A 254 -1.41 3.65 -13.33
N THR A 255 -0.20 3.75 -13.89
CA THR A 255 0.45 2.61 -14.58
C THR A 255 0.82 1.52 -13.58
N GLU A 256 1.46 1.87 -12.47
CA GLU A 256 1.87 0.94 -11.43
C GLU A 256 0.68 0.18 -10.85
N GLN A 257 -0.34 0.89 -10.41
CA GLN A 257 -1.52 0.29 -9.79
C GLN A 257 -2.40 -0.44 -10.82
N GLY A 258 -2.52 0.08 -12.03
CA GLY A 258 -3.27 -0.57 -13.10
C GLY A 258 -2.68 -1.94 -13.45
N VAL A 259 -1.37 -2.02 -13.61
CA VAL A 259 -0.67 -3.29 -13.85
C VAL A 259 -0.85 -4.23 -12.66
N SER A 260 -0.57 -3.77 -11.43
CA SER A 260 -0.65 -4.60 -10.23
C SER A 260 -2.07 -5.15 -9.97
N ILE A 261 -3.11 -4.33 -10.14
CA ILE A 261 -4.49 -4.72 -9.82
C ILE A 261 -5.07 -5.67 -10.88
N PHE A 262 -4.80 -5.42 -12.15
CA PHE A 262 -5.43 -6.19 -13.23
C PHE A 262 -4.55 -7.30 -13.84
N MET A 263 -3.30 -7.45 -13.40
CA MET A 263 -2.37 -8.45 -13.96
C MET A 263 -2.92 -9.87 -13.85
N SER A 264 -3.41 -10.28 -12.68
CA SER A 264 -3.95 -11.64 -12.47
C SER A 264 -5.17 -11.89 -13.34
N THR A 265 -6.10 -10.94 -13.41
CA THR A 265 -7.29 -11.01 -14.25
C THR A 265 -6.94 -11.03 -15.74
N PHE A 266 -5.95 -10.24 -16.17
CA PHE A 266 -5.45 -10.25 -17.55
C PHE A 266 -4.87 -11.61 -17.92
N LEU A 267 -4.04 -12.19 -17.07
CA LEU A 267 -3.43 -13.50 -17.30
C LEU A 267 -4.47 -14.61 -17.36
N GLU A 268 -5.51 -14.53 -16.54
CA GLU A 268 -6.63 -15.48 -16.56
C GLU A 268 -7.43 -15.36 -17.87
N GLN A 269 -7.90 -14.16 -18.21
CA GLN A 269 -8.80 -13.96 -19.34
C GLN A 269 -8.17 -14.16 -20.72
N TYR A 270 -6.92 -13.73 -20.88
CA TYR A 270 -6.24 -13.78 -22.20
C TYR A 270 -5.29 -14.97 -22.36
N HIS A 271 -4.82 -15.56 -21.27
CA HIS A 271 -3.84 -16.64 -21.31
C HIS A 271 -4.31 -17.92 -20.61
N GLY A 272 -5.50 -17.92 -19.98
CA GLY A 272 -6.03 -19.09 -19.28
C GLY A 272 -5.19 -19.52 -18.06
N ILE A 273 -4.41 -18.59 -17.47
CA ILE A 273 -3.52 -18.86 -16.34
C ILE A 273 -4.34 -18.81 -15.05
N ASP A 274 -4.13 -19.80 -14.18
CA ASP A 274 -4.81 -19.85 -12.88
C ASP A 274 -4.49 -18.60 -12.03
N PRO A 275 -5.50 -17.79 -11.68
CA PRO A 275 -5.32 -16.55 -10.94
C PRO A 275 -4.87 -16.76 -9.48
N LYS A 276 -5.21 -17.92 -8.88
CA LYS A 276 -4.92 -18.21 -7.46
C LYS A 276 -3.47 -18.61 -7.21
N THR A 277 -2.79 -19.12 -8.22
CA THR A 277 -1.41 -19.58 -8.15
C THR A 277 -0.50 -18.67 -8.97
N VAL A 278 -0.33 -18.94 -10.25
CA VAL A 278 0.61 -18.22 -11.12
C VAL A 278 0.21 -16.76 -11.31
N GLY A 279 -1.08 -16.45 -11.38
CA GLY A 279 -1.58 -15.08 -11.47
C GLY A 279 -1.17 -14.25 -10.25
N ALA A 280 -1.42 -14.77 -9.04
CA ALA A 280 -1.03 -14.11 -7.79
C ALA A 280 0.49 -14.01 -7.62
N GLN A 281 1.25 -15.07 -8.00
CA GLN A 281 2.71 -15.06 -7.98
C GLN A 281 3.30 -14.01 -8.94
N SER A 282 2.69 -13.79 -10.08
CA SER A 282 3.12 -12.77 -11.04
C SER A 282 3.06 -11.36 -10.44
N ILE A 283 2.04 -11.07 -9.63
CA ILE A 283 1.94 -9.82 -8.86
C ILE A 283 3.05 -9.74 -7.80
N SER A 284 3.36 -10.85 -7.11
CA SER A 284 4.49 -10.90 -6.18
C SER A 284 5.81 -10.60 -6.90
N TYR A 285 6.05 -11.18 -8.05
CA TYR A 285 7.27 -10.90 -8.83
C TYR A 285 7.34 -9.44 -9.32
N PHE A 286 6.22 -8.85 -9.69
CA PHE A 286 6.15 -7.42 -10.04
C PHE A 286 6.62 -6.55 -8.87
N TRP A 287 6.04 -6.74 -7.69
CA TRP A 287 6.42 -5.99 -6.49
C TRP A 287 7.83 -6.34 -5.99
N GLY A 288 8.24 -7.59 -6.10
CA GLY A 288 9.59 -8.05 -5.78
C GLY A 288 10.64 -7.39 -6.68
N SER A 289 10.38 -7.32 -7.99
CA SER A 289 11.26 -6.63 -8.94
C SER A 289 11.37 -5.13 -8.64
N MET A 290 10.25 -4.49 -8.28
CA MET A 290 10.25 -3.09 -7.85
C MET A 290 11.08 -2.90 -6.57
N THR A 291 10.94 -3.80 -5.60
CA THR A 291 11.73 -3.79 -4.35
C THR A 291 13.23 -3.89 -4.62
N VAL A 292 13.62 -4.80 -5.50
CA VAL A 292 15.02 -4.94 -5.95
C VAL A 292 15.46 -3.66 -6.68
N GLY A 293 14.59 -3.08 -7.51
CA GLY A 293 14.82 -1.80 -8.18
C GLY A 293 15.10 -0.66 -7.20
N CYS A 294 14.37 -0.57 -6.08
CA CYS A 294 14.62 0.40 -5.01
C CYS A 294 16.02 0.23 -4.40
N LEU A 295 16.45 -1.02 -4.13
CA LEU A 295 17.80 -1.29 -3.62
C LEU A 295 18.88 -0.82 -4.60
N PHE A 296 18.73 -1.14 -5.88
CA PHE A 296 19.63 -0.64 -6.92
C PHE A 296 19.58 0.88 -7.04
N GLY A 297 18.40 1.49 -6.95
CA GLY A 297 18.20 2.93 -6.96
C GLY A 297 18.97 3.62 -5.84
N MET A 298 18.90 3.11 -4.60
CA MET A 298 19.68 3.65 -3.47
C MET A 298 21.19 3.61 -3.74
N PHE A 299 21.68 2.56 -4.38
CA PHE A 299 23.09 2.44 -4.74
C PHE A 299 23.46 3.40 -5.89
N LEU A 300 22.64 3.46 -6.94
CA LEU A 300 22.89 4.29 -8.13
C LEU A 300 22.81 5.79 -7.81
N LEU A 301 21.96 6.21 -6.88
CA LEU A 301 21.87 7.62 -6.43
C LEU A 301 23.17 8.12 -5.76
N LYS A 302 24.06 7.22 -5.33
CA LYS A 302 25.40 7.60 -4.86
C LYS A 302 26.38 7.89 -6.00
N LEU A 303 26.09 7.37 -7.20
CA LEU A 303 26.98 7.41 -8.37
C LEU A 303 26.46 8.38 -9.45
N ILE A 304 25.16 8.52 -9.56
CA ILE A 304 24.50 9.24 -10.67
C ILE A 304 23.54 10.27 -10.06
N ASP A 305 23.48 11.44 -10.68
CA ASP A 305 22.51 12.48 -10.31
C ASP A 305 21.06 11.99 -10.49
N SER A 306 20.17 12.33 -9.54
CA SER A 306 18.78 11.89 -9.49
C SER A 306 17.99 12.21 -10.77
N LYS A 307 18.26 13.36 -11.41
CA LYS A 307 17.63 13.74 -12.67
C LYS A 307 18.01 12.80 -13.81
N ARG A 308 19.30 12.46 -13.92
CA ARG A 308 19.79 11.51 -14.95
C ARG A 308 19.27 10.10 -14.69
N LEU A 309 19.27 9.68 -13.43
CA LEU A 309 18.74 8.37 -13.05
C LEU A 309 17.26 8.23 -13.43
N LEU A 310 16.44 9.26 -13.14
CA LEU A 310 15.03 9.29 -13.52
C LEU A 310 14.84 9.21 -15.04
N GLN A 311 15.65 9.93 -15.82
CA GLN A 311 15.59 9.89 -17.28
C GLN A 311 15.95 8.50 -17.83
N ILE A 312 17.02 7.88 -17.34
CA ILE A 312 17.46 6.55 -17.76
C ILE A 312 16.41 5.51 -17.42
N SER A 313 15.91 5.53 -16.18
CA SER A 313 14.90 4.57 -15.71
C SER A 313 13.58 4.72 -16.50
N GLY A 314 13.16 5.95 -16.78
CA GLY A 314 11.96 6.20 -17.58
C GLY A 314 12.10 5.69 -19.02
N LEU A 315 13.22 5.95 -19.69
CA LEU A 315 13.46 5.45 -21.05
C LEU A 315 13.56 3.92 -21.08
N LEU A 316 14.24 3.33 -20.10
CA LEU A 316 14.34 1.87 -19.96
C LEU A 316 12.96 1.23 -19.75
N SER A 317 12.15 1.76 -18.86
CA SER A 317 10.80 1.28 -18.58
C SER A 317 9.91 1.36 -19.82
N MET A 318 9.95 2.48 -20.56
CA MET A 318 9.22 2.62 -21.83
C MET A 318 9.67 1.57 -22.86
N SER A 319 10.97 1.37 -23.00
CA SER A 319 11.52 0.40 -23.95
C SER A 319 11.11 -1.04 -23.61
N LEU A 320 11.21 -1.41 -22.33
CA LEU A 320 10.80 -2.74 -21.86
C LEU A 320 9.29 -2.96 -22.02
N LEU A 321 8.47 -1.94 -21.75
CA LEU A 321 7.03 -2.02 -21.95
C LEU A 321 6.67 -2.22 -23.43
N LEU A 322 7.32 -1.50 -24.33
CA LEU A 322 7.12 -1.67 -25.77
C LEU A 322 7.55 -3.08 -26.23
N ILE A 323 8.66 -3.61 -25.72
CA ILE A 323 9.07 -4.98 -25.99
C ILE A 323 8.04 -5.98 -25.47
N ALA A 324 7.50 -5.77 -24.27
CA ALA A 324 6.49 -6.65 -23.69
C ALA A 324 5.17 -6.65 -24.47
N LEU A 325 4.75 -5.50 -25.00
CA LEU A 325 3.49 -5.36 -25.74
C LEU A 325 3.59 -5.83 -27.21
N PHE A 326 4.72 -5.59 -27.85
CA PHE A 326 4.88 -5.83 -29.28
C PHE A 326 5.91 -6.93 -29.61
N GLY A 327 6.67 -7.40 -28.61
CA GLY A 327 7.56 -8.53 -28.76
C GLY A 327 6.77 -9.82 -28.97
N SER A 328 7.12 -10.59 -30.01
CA SER A 328 6.51 -11.92 -30.22
C SER A 328 6.87 -12.83 -29.06
N ALA A 329 5.86 -13.25 -28.29
CA ALA A 329 6.01 -14.41 -27.40
C ALA A 329 6.31 -15.63 -28.28
N LYS A 330 7.58 -16.07 -28.31
CA LYS A 330 7.97 -17.38 -28.85
C LYS A 330 7.99 -18.37 -27.71
#